data_a7f6e2748d2cf015a49b8b1e685b82e2
#
_entry.id   a7f6e2748d2cf015a49b8b1e685b82e2
#
_cell.length_a   1.000
_cell.length_b   1.000
_cell.length_c   1.000
_cell.angle_alpha   90.00
_cell.angle_beta   90.00
_cell.angle_gamma   90.00
#
_symmetry.space_group_name_H-M   'P 1'
#
loop_
_entity.id
_entity.type
_entity.pdbx_description
1 polymer ?
#
loop_
_entity_poly.entity_id
_entity_poly.type
_entity_poly.pdbx_seq_one_letter_code
_entity_poly.pdbx_strand_id
1 'polypeptide(L)'
;MPLINRLARQFKQVVIAQDWHPIGHASFASSHPGHPPYDVIQLPYGEQTLWPEHCVQATPGAELHPELDLPHAQLIIRKGCNPDIDSYSAFLEADRRTTTGLSG
;
A
#
# COMPACT_ATOMS: atom_id res chain seq x y z
N MET A 1 7.37 12.77 -11.12
CA MET A 1 5.93 13.06 -11.17
C MET A 1 5.41 13.76 -12.41
N PRO A 2 6.22 14.44 -13.24
CA PRO A 2 5.67 15.09 -14.43
C PRO A 2 4.97 14.15 -15.40
N LEU A 3 5.50 12.93 -15.57
CA LEU A 3 4.90 11.95 -16.47
C LEU A 3 3.53 11.48 -15.98
N ILE A 4 3.42 11.15 -14.70
CA ILE A 4 2.14 10.71 -14.10
C ILE A 4 1.11 11.82 -14.20
N ASN A 5 1.47 13.04 -13.83
CA ASN A 5 0.57 14.19 -13.89
C ASN A 5 0.06 14.44 -15.31
N ARG A 6 0.96 14.33 -16.27
CA ARG A 6 0.62 14.54 -17.68
C ARG A 6 -0.28 13.43 -18.22
N LEU A 7 0.02 12.16 -17.91
CA LEU A 7 -0.79 11.04 -18.34
C LEU A 7 -2.19 11.09 -17.74
N ALA A 8 -2.28 11.41 -16.46
CA ALA A 8 -3.56 11.45 -15.75
C ALA A 8 -4.52 12.49 -16.33
N ARG A 9 -4.01 13.59 -16.89
CA ARG A 9 -4.85 14.61 -17.52
C ARG A 9 -5.59 14.11 -18.77
N GLN A 10 -5.17 12.98 -19.33
CA GLN A 10 -5.84 12.37 -20.49
C GLN A 10 -7.05 11.52 -20.07
N PHE A 11 -7.28 11.33 -18.79
CA PHE A 11 -8.39 10.54 -18.26
C PHE A 11 -9.37 11.43 -17.52
N LYS A 12 -10.67 11.19 -17.75
CA LYS A 12 -11.72 11.94 -17.05
C LYS A 12 -11.85 11.52 -15.60
N GLN A 13 -11.60 10.25 -15.32
CA GLN A 13 -11.74 9.67 -13.99
C GLN A 13 -10.41 9.10 -13.54
N VAL A 14 -9.95 9.55 -12.38
CA VAL A 14 -8.70 9.11 -11.77
C VAL A 14 -8.97 8.73 -10.32
N VAL A 15 -8.44 7.58 -9.94
CA VAL A 15 -8.48 7.06 -8.57
C VAL A 15 -7.03 6.87 -8.11
N ILE A 16 -6.75 7.25 -6.89
CA ILE A 16 -5.44 7.10 -6.27
C ILE A 16 -5.52 5.96 -5.26
N ALA A 17 -4.60 4.99 -5.36
CA ALA A 17 -4.40 3.98 -4.33
C ALA A 17 -3.16 4.35 -3.52
N GLN A 18 -3.27 4.27 -2.21
CA GLN A 18 -2.24 4.71 -1.28
C GLN A 18 -2.00 3.63 -0.23
N ASP A 19 -0.75 3.21 -0.06
CA ASP A 19 -0.40 2.32 1.03
C ASP A 19 -0.50 3.04 2.37
N TRP A 20 -1.12 2.38 3.34
CA TRP A 20 -1.44 2.97 4.63
C TRP A 20 -1.32 1.92 5.73
N HIS A 21 -0.06 1.55 6.04
CA HIS A 21 0.22 0.46 6.98
C HIS A 21 0.16 0.92 8.42
N PRO A 22 -0.51 0.16 9.30
CA PRO A 22 -0.44 0.45 10.73
C PRO A 22 0.95 0.14 11.30
N ILE A 23 1.27 0.73 12.43
CA ILE A 23 2.48 0.38 13.19
C ILE A 23 2.42 -1.12 13.51
N GLY A 24 3.55 -1.81 13.33
CA GLY A 24 3.62 -3.24 13.60
C GLY A 24 3.00 -4.13 12.53
N HIS A 25 2.82 -3.61 11.31
CA HIS A 25 2.25 -4.38 10.20
C HIS A 25 3.03 -5.67 9.95
N ALA A 26 2.32 -6.74 9.58
CA ALA A 26 2.91 -8.08 9.38
C ALA A 26 3.96 -8.13 8.29
N SER A 27 3.96 -7.18 7.33
CA SER A 27 4.96 -7.12 6.27
C SER A 27 6.29 -6.53 6.71
N PHE A 28 6.39 -5.99 7.91
CA PHE A 28 7.61 -5.37 8.40
C PHE A 28 8.53 -6.39 9.07
N ALA A 29 9.81 -6.38 8.70
CA ALA A 29 10.80 -7.25 9.34
C ALA A 29 10.87 -6.99 10.85
N SER A 30 10.67 -5.75 11.28
CA SER A 30 10.65 -5.38 12.70
C SER A 30 9.53 -6.03 13.50
N SER A 31 8.49 -6.54 12.83
CA SER A 31 7.39 -7.26 13.48
C SER A 31 7.70 -8.75 13.71
N HIS A 32 8.83 -9.24 13.22
CA HIS A 32 9.22 -10.65 13.30
C HIS A 32 10.65 -10.76 13.84
N PRO A 33 10.85 -10.81 15.16
CA PRO A 33 12.18 -10.88 15.76
C PRO A 33 13.02 -12.02 15.18
N GLY A 34 14.29 -11.73 14.88
CA GLY A 34 15.20 -12.70 14.31
C GLY A 34 15.20 -12.77 12.78
N HIS A 35 14.31 -12.03 12.11
CA HIS A 35 14.25 -11.97 10.65
C HIS A 35 14.71 -10.60 10.13
N PRO A 36 15.74 -10.54 9.28
CA PRO A 36 16.17 -9.29 8.67
C PRO A 36 15.22 -8.88 7.53
N PRO A 37 15.28 -7.61 7.08
CA PRO A 37 14.59 -7.20 5.86
C PRO A 37 14.92 -8.11 4.67
N TYR A 38 13.93 -8.30 3.80
CA TYR A 38 13.98 -9.15 2.60
C TYR A 38 13.97 -10.65 2.87
N ASP A 39 13.92 -11.07 4.12
CA ASP A 39 13.68 -12.47 4.46
C ASP A 39 12.25 -12.86 4.04
N VAL A 40 12.02 -14.15 3.83
CA VAL A 40 10.70 -14.67 3.45
C VAL A 40 10.22 -15.61 4.54
N ILE A 41 9.02 -15.37 5.03
CA ILE A 41 8.39 -16.22 6.04
C ILE A 41 7.04 -16.74 5.56
N GLN A 42 6.52 -17.74 6.23
CA GLN A 42 5.20 -18.29 5.96
C GLN A 42 4.18 -17.67 6.91
N LEU A 43 3.18 -17.00 6.34
CA LEU A 43 2.02 -16.49 7.07
C LEU A 43 0.78 -17.30 6.69
N PRO A 44 -0.36 -17.13 7.40
CA PRO A 44 -1.57 -17.90 7.11
C PRO A 44 -2.04 -17.83 5.66
N TYR A 45 -1.79 -16.74 4.97
CA TYR A 45 -2.19 -16.57 3.57
C TYR A 45 -1.12 -16.98 2.55
N GLY A 46 0.07 -17.42 3.00
CA GLY A 46 1.16 -17.84 2.10
C GLY A 46 2.50 -17.22 2.44
N GLU A 47 3.42 -17.25 1.50
CA GLU A 47 4.73 -16.64 1.66
C GLU A 47 4.63 -15.13 1.72
N GLN A 48 5.38 -14.53 2.65
CA GLN A 48 5.47 -13.08 2.81
C GLN A 48 6.93 -12.65 2.84
N THR A 49 7.32 -11.81 1.90
CA THR A 49 8.60 -11.10 1.96
C THR A 49 8.50 -10.02 3.04
N LEU A 50 9.52 -9.95 3.89
CA LEU A 50 9.59 -8.94 4.94
C LEU A 50 10.32 -7.71 4.44
N TRP A 51 9.75 -6.55 4.74
CA TRP A 51 10.25 -5.27 4.28
C TRP A 51 10.73 -4.42 5.46
N PRO A 52 11.60 -3.43 5.20
CA PRO A 52 11.79 -2.34 6.15
C PRO A 52 10.46 -1.64 6.40
N GLU A 53 10.32 -0.98 7.54
CA GLU A 53 9.12 -0.17 7.80
C GLU A 53 8.93 0.87 6.71
N HIS A 54 7.72 0.96 6.19
CA HIS A 54 7.38 1.87 5.10
C HIS A 54 5.90 2.21 5.14
N CYS A 55 5.55 3.34 4.56
CA CYS A 55 4.15 3.77 4.39
C CYS A 55 3.33 3.66 5.68
N VAL A 56 3.95 3.98 6.82
CA VAL A 56 3.28 3.91 8.12
C VAL A 56 2.27 5.04 8.24
N GLN A 57 1.07 4.72 8.67
CA GLN A 57 -0.05 5.64 8.81
C GLN A 57 0.37 6.93 9.54
N ALA A 58 -0.08 8.07 9.01
CA ALA A 58 0.13 9.39 9.58
C ALA A 58 1.62 9.81 9.68
N THR A 59 2.49 9.22 8.86
CA THR A 59 3.90 9.63 8.75
C THR A 59 4.20 10.17 7.36
N PRO A 60 5.28 10.96 7.21
CA PRO A 60 5.68 11.45 5.88
C PRO A 60 5.91 10.35 4.85
N GLY A 61 6.34 9.16 5.29
CA GLY A 61 6.56 8.02 4.38
C GLY A 61 5.31 7.45 3.74
N ALA A 62 4.13 7.73 4.30
CA ALA A 62 2.85 7.29 3.75
C ALA A 62 2.18 8.37 2.90
N GLU A 63 2.66 9.60 2.93
CA GLU A 63 2.06 10.71 2.19
C GLU A 63 2.24 10.52 0.68
N LEU A 64 1.28 11.07 -0.07
CA LEU A 64 1.45 11.19 -1.52
C LEU A 64 2.61 12.12 -1.82
N HIS A 65 3.32 11.84 -2.91
CA HIS A 65 4.46 12.67 -3.31
C HIS A 65 3.99 14.12 -3.50
N PRO A 66 4.73 15.12 -2.98
CA PRO A 66 4.28 16.52 -3.02
C PRO A 66 4.14 17.10 -4.43
N GLU A 67 4.82 16.52 -5.41
CA GLU A 67 4.73 16.94 -6.80
C GLU A 67 3.62 16.23 -7.59
N LEU A 68 2.88 15.31 -6.94
CA LEU A 68 1.73 14.66 -7.56
C LEU A 68 0.60 15.69 -7.68
N ASP A 69 0.19 15.96 -8.92
CA ASP A 69 -0.82 16.98 -9.22
C ASP A 69 -1.96 16.33 -9.99
N LEU A 70 -2.96 15.88 -9.26
CA LEU A 70 -4.14 15.20 -9.80
C LEU A 70 -5.41 15.84 -9.25
N PRO A 71 -5.68 17.13 -9.60
CA PRO A 71 -6.81 17.88 -9.01
C PRO A 71 -8.18 17.29 -9.36
N HIS A 72 -8.25 16.49 -10.43
CA HIS A 72 -9.47 15.84 -10.88
C HIS A 72 -9.65 14.43 -10.31
N ALA A 73 -8.76 13.97 -9.43
CA ALA A 73 -8.93 12.68 -8.78
C ALA A 73 -10.21 12.67 -7.94
N GLN A 74 -11.03 11.64 -8.13
CA GLN A 74 -12.33 11.54 -7.49
C GLN A 74 -12.31 10.73 -6.21
N LEU A 75 -11.31 9.87 -6.04
CA LEU A 75 -11.23 8.95 -4.92
C LEU A 75 -9.78 8.67 -4.58
N ILE A 76 -9.50 8.69 -3.31
CA ILE A 76 -8.24 8.14 -2.76
C ILE A 76 -8.63 6.96 -1.89
N ILE A 77 -8.13 5.76 -2.24
CA ILE A 77 -8.36 4.58 -1.44
C ILE A 77 -7.07 4.18 -0.74
N ARG A 78 -7.15 3.99 0.56
CA ARG A 78 -6.04 3.54 1.36
C ARG A 78 -6.10 2.03 1.50
N LYS A 79 -4.99 1.37 1.23
CA LYS A 79 -4.89 -0.08 1.28
C LYS A 79 -3.76 -0.52 2.20
N GLY A 80 -3.69 -1.83 2.50
CA GLY A 80 -2.71 -2.35 3.42
C GLY A 80 -2.93 -1.91 4.86
N CYS A 81 -4.17 -1.55 5.22
CA CYS A 81 -4.54 -1.08 6.55
C CYS A 81 -4.75 -2.21 7.55
N ASN A 82 -4.95 -3.45 7.07
CA ASN A 82 -5.09 -4.61 7.95
C ASN A 82 -3.70 -4.98 8.49
N PRO A 83 -3.50 -5.01 9.82
CA PRO A 83 -2.18 -5.26 10.39
C PRO A 83 -1.63 -6.65 10.08
N ASP A 84 -2.47 -7.59 9.69
CA ASP A 84 -2.10 -8.99 9.51
C ASP A 84 -1.89 -9.40 8.05
N ILE A 85 -2.22 -8.53 7.08
CA ILE A 85 -2.21 -8.87 5.65
C ILE A 85 -1.54 -7.76 4.85
N ASP A 86 -0.57 -8.12 4.00
CA ASP A 86 0.06 -7.18 3.08
C ASP A 86 -0.83 -6.90 1.86
N SER A 87 -0.46 -5.92 1.07
CA SER A 87 -1.30 -5.46 -0.03
C SER A 87 -0.45 -5.01 -1.22
N TYR A 88 -0.43 -5.82 -2.27
CA TYR A 88 0.30 -5.53 -3.50
C TYR A 88 -0.61 -5.07 -4.64
N SER A 89 -1.90 -5.35 -4.56
CA SER A 89 -2.88 -4.99 -5.58
C SER A 89 -3.76 -3.85 -5.09
N ALA A 90 -4.22 -3.01 -6.02
CA ALA A 90 -5.21 -1.99 -5.71
C ALA A 90 -6.60 -2.57 -5.44
N PHE A 91 -6.85 -3.84 -5.76
CA PHE A 91 -8.16 -4.48 -5.66
C PHE A 91 -8.28 -5.51 -4.55
N LEU A 92 -7.25 -6.32 -4.34
CA LEU A 92 -7.25 -7.41 -3.36
C LEU A 92 -6.01 -7.32 -2.48
N GLU A 93 -6.18 -7.69 -1.21
CA GLU A 93 -5.06 -7.89 -0.30
C GLU A 93 -4.30 -9.19 -0.65
N ALA A 94 -3.16 -9.43 -0.02
CA ALA A 94 -2.29 -10.55 -0.34
C ALA A 94 -2.90 -11.92 -0.05
N ASP A 95 -3.97 -12.00 0.74
CA ASP A 95 -4.73 -13.22 0.98
C ASP A 95 -5.61 -13.62 -0.20
N ARG A 96 -5.74 -12.76 -1.20
CA ARG A 96 -6.55 -12.93 -2.41
C ARG A 96 -8.05 -13.06 -2.13
N ARG A 97 -8.52 -12.61 -0.98
CA ARG A 97 -9.92 -12.68 -0.55
C ARG A 97 -10.44 -11.34 -0.06
N THR A 98 -9.67 -10.68 0.78
CA THR A 98 -10.05 -9.38 1.34
C THR A 98 -9.93 -8.31 0.27
N THR A 99 -11.02 -7.59 0.01
CA THR A 99 -11.00 -6.49 -0.93
C THR A 99 -10.43 -5.23 -0.29
N THR A 100 -9.84 -4.37 -1.11
CA THR A 100 -9.35 -3.07 -0.65
C THR A 100 -10.48 -2.05 -0.50
N GLY A 101 -11.64 -2.35 -1.06
CA GLY A 101 -12.77 -1.43 -1.16
C GLY A 101 -12.88 -0.72 -2.51
N LEU A 102 -11.88 -0.82 -3.38
CA LEU A 102 -11.90 -0.15 -4.68
C LEU A 102 -12.99 -0.69 -5.61
N SER A 103 -13.22 -1.99 -5.57
CA SER A 103 -14.26 -2.64 -6.38
C SER A 103 -15.63 -2.68 -5.69
N GLY A 104 -15.78 -2.02 -4.59
CA GLY A 104 -16.97 -2.03 -3.77
C GLY A 104 -16.79 -2.76 -2.48
#